data_096e5901869feac493b2df0a240081a1
#
_entry.id   096e5901869feac493b2df0a240081a1
#
_cell.length_a   1.000
_cell.length_b   1.000
_cell.length_c   1.000
_cell.angle_alpha   90.00
_cell.angle_beta   90.00
_cell.angle_gamma   90.00
#
_symmetry.space_group_name_H-M   'P 1'
#
loop_
_entity.id
_entity.type
_entity.pdbx_description
1 polymer ?
#
loop_
_entity_poly.entity_id
_entity_poly.type
_entity_poly.pdbx_seq_one_letter_code
_entity_poly.pdbx_strand_id
1 'polypeptide(L)'
;MHVKPNRLTGGEKLDDSESPDDLRKWVADNLTTDPANILWDERERAAKFFTLAPDGSVVVRPNEKYTARHKVLVVHVGKLYAEAAGYVPAAVVTYPDLLTTLNLPEGTVYPAVKGLRDDHVIDSVDNGRHVLTRAKLTRALEELENL
;
A
#
# COMPACT_ATOMS: atom_id res chain seq x y z
N MET A 1 24.08 22.21 -21.05
CA MET A 1 24.43 21.82 -20.47
C MET A 1 24.32 21.47 -19.87
N HIS A 2 24.24 21.62 -20.36
CA HIS A 2 24.63 21.01 -19.81
C HIS A 2 24.24 20.96 -19.50
N VAL A 3 23.91 20.76 -19.84
CA VAL A 3 24.15 20.43 -19.53
C VAL A 3 23.91 20.36 -19.41
N LYS A 4 23.45 20.54 -19.57
CA LYS A 4 23.52 20.17 -19.29
C LYS A 4 22.98 20.32 -19.04
N PRO A 5 22.69 20.35 -19.49
CA PRO A 5 22.45 20.23 -19.21
C PRO A 5 21.81 20.34 -19.15
N ASN A 6 21.40 20.41 -19.57
CA ASN A 6 21.35 20.19 -19.35
C ASN A 6 20.78 20.18 -19.59
N ARG A 7 20.13 20.19 -20.14
CA ARG A 7 20.30 19.84 -20.24
C ARG A 7 19.80 19.90 -20.57
N LEU A 8 19.03 20.11 -21.17
CA LEU A 8 19.23 19.87 -21.25
C LEU A 8 18.94 20.07 -21.42
N THR A 9 18.72 20.29 -21.85
CA THR A 9 19.22 20.25 -21.80
C THR A 9 19.08 20.16 -22.00
N GLY A 10 18.50 20.35 -22.44
CA GLY A 10 19.08 20.03 -22.30
C GLY A 10 19.09 19.84 -22.52
N GLY A 11 18.78 19.93 -22.99
CA GLY A 11 19.47 19.53 -22.82
C GLY A 11 19.59 19.43 -23.04
N GLU A 12 19.46 19.32 -23.28
CA GLU A 12 20.28 18.97 -23.08
C GLU A 12 20.45 18.42 -23.55
N LYS A 13 19.77 18.88 -23.99
CA LYS A 13 20.46 18.33 -24.93
C LYS A 13 20.42 17.22 -25.04
N LEU A 14 19.39 16.89 -25.70
CA LEU A 14 20.03 15.73 -25.43
C LEU A 14 21.37 15.75 -26.02
N ASP A 15 22.23 15.65 -25.19
CA ASP A 15 23.57 15.52 -25.54
C ASP A 15 23.81 14.15 -26.13
N ASP A 16 24.64 14.05 -27.12
CA ASP A 16 25.01 12.79 -27.75
C ASP A 16 25.67 11.84 -26.79
N SER A 17 26.16 12.35 -25.66
CA SER A 17 26.75 11.50 -24.62
C SER A 17 25.73 10.70 -23.83
N GLU A 18 24.44 11.01 -23.98
CA GLU A 18 23.44 10.30 -23.20
C GLU A 18 23.10 8.97 -23.85
N SER A 19 23.09 7.94 -23.02
CA SER A 19 22.84 6.55 -23.45
C SER A 19 21.51 6.08 -22.96
N PRO A 20 20.99 4.96 -23.48
CA PRO A 20 19.81 4.32 -22.91
C PRO A 20 19.95 3.98 -21.43
N ASP A 21 21.16 3.67 -20.97
CA ASP A 21 21.41 3.40 -19.55
C ASP A 21 21.25 4.65 -18.70
N ASP A 22 21.68 5.81 -19.22
CA ASP A 22 21.51 7.08 -18.52
C ASP A 22 20.04 7.43 -18.38
N LEU A 23 19.25 7.22 -19.41
CA LEU A 23 17.82 7.45 -19.37
C LEU A 23 17.16 6.49 -18.39
N ARG A 24 17.55 5.23 -18.39
CA ARG A 24 17.00 4.21 -17.49
C ARG A 24 17.26 4.58 -16.04
N LYS A 25 18.48 5.03 -15.74
CA LYS A 25 18.83 5.47 -14.41
C LYS A 25 18.01 6.69 -13.98
N TRP A 26 17.89 7.67 -14.88
CA TRP A 26 17.13 8.88 -14.60
C TRP A 26 15.67 8.55 -14.30
N VAL A 27 15.06 7.67 -15.08
CA VAL A 27 13.68 7.22 -14.84
C VAL A 27 13.56 6.53 -13.48
N ALA A 28 14.51 5.64 -13.15
CA ALA A 28 14.51 4.96 -11.86
C ALA A 28 14.59 5.95 -10.69
N ASP A 29 15.43 6.98 -10.83
CA ASP A 29 15.67 7.94 -9.76
C ASP A 29 14.54 8.97 -9.63
N ASN A 30 13.86 9.31 -10.71
CA ASN A 30 12.96 10.46 -10.74
C ASN A 30 11.50 10.12 -11.00
N LEU A 31 11.21 9.02 -11.68
CA LEU A 31 9.85 8.68 -12.09
C LEU A 31 9.32 7.37 -11.51
N THR A 32 10.15 6.62 -10.83
CA THR A 32 9.77 5.32 -10.31
C THR A 32 9.55 5.41 -8.81
N THR A 33 8.37 4.97 -8.37
CA THR A 33 8.10 4.81 -6.94
C THR A 33 8.79 3.52 -6.47
N ASP A 34 9.57 3.62 -5.40
CA ASP A 34 10.20 2.45 -4.80
C ASP A 34 9.25 1.85 -3.75
N PRO A 35 8.65 0.68 -4.02
CA PRO A 35 7.72 0.08 -3.06
C PRO A 35 8.35 -0.26 -1.73
N ALA A 36 9.66 -0.45 -1.67
CA ALA A 36 10.35 -0.74 -0.41
C ALA A 36 10.41 0.50 0.48
N ASN A 37 10.56 1.68 -0.13
CA ASN A 37 10.62 2.94 0.62
C ASN A 37 9.25 3.47 1.02
N ILE A 38 8.19 3.11 0.29
CA ILE A 38 6.88 3.68 0.55
C ILE A 38 6.35 3.30 1.93
N LEU A 39 6.64 2.09 2.40
CA LEU A 39 6.23 1.69 3.76
C LEU A 39 6.92 2.55 4.81
N TRP A 40 8.19 2.83 4.62
CA TRP A 40 8.94 3.70 5.53
C TRP A 40 8.40 5.13 5.47
N ASP A 41 8.19 5.67 4.28
CA ASP A 41 7.74 7.05 4.09
C ASP A 41 6.34 7.27 4.70
N GLU A 42 5.47 6.28 4.64
CA GLU A 42 4.10 6.39 5.11
C GLU A 42 3.89 5.85 6.53
N ARG A 43 4.96 5.46 7.23
CA ARG A 43 4.84 4.77 8.51
C ARG A 43 4.08 5.53 9.58
N GLU A 44 4.26 6.84 9.64
CA GLU A 44 3.60 7.65 10.66
C GLU A 44 2.12 7.82 10.38
N ARG A 45 1.76 7.95 9.11
CA ARG A 45 0.35 7.98 8.72
C ARG A 45 -0.32 6.66 9.04
N ALA A 46 0.33 5.56 8.67
CA ALA A 46 -0.21 4.22 8.89
C ALA A 46 -0.37 3.91 10.38
N ALA A 47 0.56 4.34 11.21
CA ALA A 47 0.55 4.06 12.64
C ALA A 47 -0.66 4.64 13.37
N LYS A 48 -1.38 5.55 12.75
CA LYS A 48 -2.59 6.13 13.34
C LYS A 48 -3.77 5.17 13.37
N PHE A 49 -3.73 4.11 12.56
CA PHE A 49 -4.91 3.28 12.32
C PHE A 49 -4.87 1.91 12.98
N PHE A 50 -3.68 1.42 13.33
CA PHE A 50 -3.54 0.06 13.85
C PHE A 50 -2.31 -0.10 14.73
N THR A 51 -2.28 -1.21 15.46
CA THR A 51 -1.07 -1.75 16.08
C THR A 51 -0.92 -3.20 15.65
N LEU A 52 0.28 -3.77 15.85
CA LEU A 52 0.55 -5.16 15.50
C LEU A 52 0.92 -5.93 16.76
N ALA A 53 0.35 -7.13 16.90
CA ALA A 53 0.83 -8.09 17.88
C ALA A 53 2.08 -8.81 17.33
N PRO A 54 2.93 -9.39 18.19
CA PRO A 54 4.13 -10.08 17.72
C PRO A 54 3.88 -11.25 16.77
N ASP A 55 2.67 -11.84 16.79
CA ASP A 55 2.30 -12.91 15.87
C ASP A 55 1.83 -12.39 14.52
N GLY A 56 1.84 -11.08 14.31
CA GLY A 56 1.40 -10.44 13.07
C GLY A 56 -0.07 -10.09 13.03
N SER A 57 -0.81 -10.35 14.11
CA SER A 57 -2.21 -9.95 14.18
C SER A 57 -2.35 -8.45 14.16
N VAL A 58 -3.29 -7.95 13.35
CA VAL A 58 -3.57 -6.53 13.25
C VAL A 58 -4.65 -6.16 14.27
N VAL A 59 -4.37 -5.13 15.06
CA VAL A 59 -5.35 -4.59 16.01
C VAL A 59 -5.76 -3.21 15.49
N VAL A 60 -7.02 -3.10 15.04
CA VAL A 60 -7.55 -1.84 14.50
C VAL A 60 -7.76 -0.87 15.66
N ARG A 61 -7.20 0.34 15.54
CA ARG A 61 -7.43 1.37 16.57
C ARG A 61 -8.89 1.81 16.51
N PRO A 62 -9.56 1.95 17.65
CA PRO A 62 -10.98 2.31 17.65
C PRO A 62 -11.22 3.67 17.01
N ASN A 63 -12.25 3.74 16.17
CA ASN A 63 -12.74 5.00 15.62
C ASN A 63 -14.21 4.77 15.25
N GLU A 64 -15.11 5.51 15.89
CA GLU A 64 -16.53 5.34 15.70
C GLU A 64 -17.02 5.73 14.30
N LYS A 65 -16.20 6.45 13.55
CA LYS A 65 -16.52 6.80 12.16
C LYS A 65 -16.17 5.69 11.17
N TYR A 66 -15.49 4.63 11.60
CA TYR A 66 -15.14 3.54 10.69
C TYR A 66 -16.37 2.72 10.32
N THR A 67 -16.54 2.56 9.01
CA THR A 67 -17.45 1.55 8.46
C THR A 67 -16.71 0.22 8.38
N ALA A 68 -17.44 -0.85 8.03
CA ALA A 68 -16.81 -2.15 7.79
C ALA A 68 -15.73 -2.05 6.71
N ARG A 69 -15.96 -1.27 5.66
CA ARG A 69 -14.98 -1.04 4.60
C ARG A 69 -13.68 -0.45 5.15
N HIS A 70 -13.77 0.56 6.01
CA HIS A 70 -12.58 1.15 6.64
C HIS A 70 -11.83 0.12 7.47
N LYS A 71 -12.54 -0.67 8.26
CA LYS A 71 -11.90 -1.68 9.12
C LYS A 71 -11.17 -2.74 8.32
N VAL A 72 -11.78 -3.22 7.23
CA VAL A 72 -11.16 -4.18 6.32
C VAL A 72 -9.88 -3.57 5.71
N LEU A 73 -9.96 -2.30 5.30
CA LEU A 73 -8.81 -1.62 4.72
C LEU A 73 -7.67 -1.48 5.72
N VAL A 74 -7.98 -1.14 6.99
CA VAL A 74 -6.96 -1.05 8.04
C VAL A 74 -6.25 -2.39 8.21
N VAL A 75 -6.99 -3.50 8.19
CA VAL A 75 -6.37 -4.84 8.31
C VAL A 75 -5.39 -5.07 7.16
N HIS A 76 -5.75 -4.67 5.93
CA HIS A 76 -4.86 -4.82 4.78
C HIS A 76 -3.60 -3.96 4.92
N VAL A 77 -3.74 -2.72 5.37
CA VAL A 77 -2.58 -1.85 5.63
C VAL A 77 -1.68 -2.49 6.69
N GLY A 78 -2.28 -2.97 7.78
CA GLY A 78 -1.53 -3.62 8.85
C GLY A 78 -0.77 -4.85 8.39
N LYS A 79 -1.35 -5.64 7.48
CA LYS A 79 -0.67 -6.83 6.96
C LYS A 79 0.57 -6.48 6.13
N LEU A 80 0.56 -5.37 5.39
CA LEU A 80 1.75 -4.91 4.70
C LEU A 80 2.91 -4.67 5.68
N TYR A 81 2.63 -4.02 6.80
CA TYR A 81 3.65 -3.74 7.80
C TYR A 81 4.06 -5.00 8.56
N ALA A 82 3.12 -5.91 8.81
CA ALA A 82 3.44 -7.19 9.44
C ALA A 82 4.38 -8.02 8.57
N GLU A 83 4.16 -8.04 7.26
CA GLU A 83 5.08 -8.71 6.33
C GLU A 83 6.44 -8.03 6.32
N ALA A 84 6.47 -6.71 6.25
CA ALA A 84 7.73 -5.95 6.26
C ALA A 84 8.53 -6.18 7.54
N ALA A 85 7.84 -6.37 8.67
CA ALA A 85 8.49 -6.65 9.94
C ALA A 85 8.91 -8.11 10.11
N GLY A 86 8.54 -8.97 9.16
CA GLY A 86 8.85 -10.39 9.24
C GLY A 86 7.94 -11.19 10.16
N TYR A 87 6.81 -10.62 10.59
CA TYR A 87 5.86 -11.30 11.47
C TYR A 87 4.98 -12.29 10.73
N VAL A 88 4.74 -12.06 9.44
CA VAL A 88 3.99 -12.97 8.58
C VAL A 88 4.74 -13.14 7.27
N PRO A 89 4.55 -14.29 6.55
CA PRO A 89 5.29 -14.56 5.32
C PRO A 89 4.78 -13.75 4.12
N ALA A 90 3.54 -13.29 4.17
CA ALA A 90 2.93 -12.55 3.06
C ALA A 90 1.82 -11.64 3.58
N ALA A 91 1.57 -10.55 2.86
CA ALA A 91 0.55 -9.57 3.24
C ALA A 91 -0.86 -9.98 2.77
N VAL A 92 -1.09 -11.26 2.56
CA VAL A 92 -2.37 -11.77 2.09
C VAL A 92 -3.36 -11.85 3.25
N VAL A 93 -4.59 -11.41 2.99
CA VAL A 93 -5.69 -11.42 3.95
C VAL A 93 -6.77 -12.37 3.44
N THR A 94 -7.24 -13.25 4.31
CA THR A 94 -8.32 -14.19 4.00
C THR A 94 -9.60 -13.75 4.69
N TYR A 95 -10.76 -14.27 4.24
CA TYR A 95 -12.02 -14.01 4.94
C TYR A 95 -11.99 -14.50 6.38
N PRO A 96 -11.50 -15.71 6.71
CA PRO A 96 -11.37 -16.10 8.10
C PRO A 96 -10.56 -15.13 8.95
N ASP A 97 -9.47 -14.59 8.42
CA ASP A 97 -8.67 -13.58 9.12
C ASP A 97 -9.51 -12.35 9.46
N LEU A 98 -10.30 -11.87 8.49
CA LEU A 98 -11.11 -10.69 8.68
C LEU A 98 -12.23 -10.93 9.72
N LEU A 99 -12.90 -12.07 9.62
CA LEU A 99 -13.97 -12.41 10.53
C LEU A 99 -13.45 -12.51 11.97
N THR A 100 -12.29 -13.11 12.15
CA THR A 100 -11.68 -13.25 13.47
C THR A 100 -11.19 -11.91 13.99
N THR A 101 -10.47 -11.15 13.16
CA THR A 101 -9.83 -9.89 13.56
C THR A 101 -10.88 -8.82 13.88
N LEU A 102 -11.91 -8.71 13.04
CA LEU A 102 -12.89 -7.63 13.16
C LEU A 102 -14.10 -8.01 14.01
N ASN A 103 -14.31 -9.30 14.22
CA ASN A 103 -15.48 -9.79 14.96
C ASN A 103 -16.79 -9.23 14.37
N LEU A 104 -16.88 -9.24 13.04
CA LEU A 104 -18.07 -8.81 12.30
C LEU A 104 -18.68 -10.01 11.57
N PRO A 105 -20.00 -9.99 11.32
CA PRO A 105 -20.63 -11.08 10.59
C PRO A 105 -20.23 -11.10 9.11
N GLU A 106 -20.30 -12.29 8.51
CA GLU A 106 -19.96 -12.47 7.10
C GLU A 106 -20.74 -11.55 6.19
N GLY A 107 -22.04 -11.34 6.47
CA GLY A 107 -22.89 -10.48 5.68
C GLY A 107 -22.46 -9.02 5.70
N THR A 108 -21.60 -8.63 6.63
CA THR A 108 -21.01 -7.29 6.70
C THR A 108 -19.64 -7.25 6.05
N VAL A 109 -18.83 -8.28 6.26
CA VAL A 109 -17.43 -8.32 5.78
C VAL A 109 -17.35 -8.54 4.27
N TYR A 110 -18.13 -9.50 3.74
CA TYR A 110 -18.04 -9.84 2.32
C TYR A 110 -18.37 -8.66 1.40
N PRO A 111 -19.44 -7.88 1.62
CA PRO A 111 -19.70 -6.70 0.79
C PRO A 111 -18.60 -5.65 0.91
N ALA A 112 -18.00 -5.49 2.09
CA ALA A 112 -16.90 -4.54 2.29
C ALA A 112 -15.68 -4.93 1.45
N VAL A 113 -15.30 -6.20 1.46
CA VAL A 113 -14.21 -6.73 0.65
C VAL A 113 -14.51 -6.56 -0.84
N LYS A 114 -15.74 -6.92 -1.23
CA LYS A 114 -16.15 -6.78 -2.63
C LYS A 114 -16.06 -5.33 -3.09
N GLY A 115 -16.50 -4.38 -2.28
CA GLY A 115 -16.42 -2.95 -2.61
C GLY A 115 -15.00 -2.48 -2.81
N LEU A 116 -14.10 -2.86 -1.90
CA LEU A 116 -12.67 -2.51 -2.04
C LEU A 116 -12.05 -3.13 -3.29
N ARG A 117 -12.42 -4.37 -3.60
CA ARG A 117 -11.91 -5.04 -4.79
C ARG A 117 -12.46 -4.40 -6.06
N ASP A 118 -13.75 -4.10 -6.10
CA ASP A 118 -14.39 -3.49 -7.28
C ASP A 118 -13.83 -2.08 -7.53
N ASP A 119 -13.46 -1.36 -6.47
CA ASP A 119 -12.83 -0.04 -6.58
C ASP A 119 -11.32 -0.12 -6.80
N HIS A 120 -10.78 -1.32 -6.95
CA HIS A 120 -9.35 -1.56 -7.21
C HIS A 120 -8.44 -1.05 -6.09
N VAL A 121 -8.94 -0.96 -4.87
CA VAL A 121 -8.11 -0.62 -3.71
C VAL A 121 -7.30 -1.85 -3.26
N ILE A 122 -7.95 -3.01 -3.25
CA ILE A 122 -7.28 -4.28 -2.99
C ILE A 122 -7.43 -5.18 -4.22
N ASP A 123 -6.55 -6.16 -4.31
CA ASP A 123 -6.54 -7.11 -5.43
C ASP A 123 -6.82 -8.52 -4.93
N SER A 124 -7.51 -9.30 -5.75
CA SER A 124 -7.70 -10.72 -5.50
C SER A 124 -6.42 -11.47 -5.89
N VAL A 125 -5.90 -12.29 -4.98
CA VAL A 125 -4.75 -13.16 -5.26
C VAL A 125 -5.25 -14.48 -5.84
N ASP A 126 -6.25 -15.04 -5.18
CA ASP A 126 -6.99 -16.20 -5.65
C ASP A 126 -8.33 -16.23 -4.88
N ASN A 127 -9.03 -17.34 -4.95
CA ASN A 127 -10.36 -17.44 -4.36
C ASN A 127 -10.32 -17.19 -2.84
N GLY A 128 -10.95 -16.11 -2.41
CA GLY A 128 -11.07 -15.77 -0.98
C GLY A 128 -9.83 -15.15 -0.36
N ARG A 129 -8.79 -14.84 -1.15
CA ARG A 129 -7.56 -14.24 -0.67
C ARG A 129 -7.31 -12.93 -1.38
N HIS A 130 -7.00 -11.89 -0.60
CA HIS A 130 -6.84 -10.54 -1.12
C HIS A 130 -5.55 -9.91 -0.58
N VAL A 131 -5.08 -8.89 -1.27
CA VAL A 131 -3.87 -8.16 -0.88
C VAL A 131 -4.02 -6.69 -1.21
N LEU A 132 -3.48 -5.84 -0.34
CA LEU A 132 -3.20 -4.44 -0.66
C LEU A 132 -1.76 -4.39 -1.14
N THR A 133 -1.53 -3.99 -2.39
CA THR A 133 -0.17 -3.85 -2.90
C THR A 133 0.47 -2.59 -2.34
N ARG A 134 1.80 -2.59 -2.26
CA ARG A 134 2.55 -1.44 -1.74
C ARG A 134 2.29 -0.18 -2.58
N ALA A 135 2.12 -0.34 -3.88
CA ALA A 135 1.86 0.79 -4.77
C ALA A 135 0.54 1.51 -4.46
N LYS A 136 -0.39 0.84 -3.77
CA LYS A 136 -1.70 1.41 -3.43
C LYS A 136 -1.79 1.89 -1.98
N LEU A 137 -0.69 1.83 -1.23
CA LEU A 137 -0.70 2.19 0.19
C LEU A 137 -1.13 3.64 0.41
N THR A 138 -0.55 4.58 -0.32
CA THR A 138 -0.88 5.99 -0.15
C THR A 138 -2.36 6.26 -0.40
N ARG A 139 -2.92 5.64 -1.44
CA ARG A 139 -4.36 5.76 -1.74
C ARG A 139 -5.22 5.21 -0.60
N ALA A 140 -4.82 4.08 -0.04
CA ALA A 140 -5.54 3.47 1.08
C ALA A 140 -5.53 4.39 2.30
N LEU A 141 -4.37 4.98 2.61
CA LEU A 141 -4.27 5.91 3.73
C LEU A 141 -5.10 7.16 3.51
N GLU A 142 -5.15 7.67 2.28
CA GLU A 142 -5.99 8.81 1.95
C GLU A 142 -7.46 8.52 2.20
N GLU A 143 -7.93 7.34 1.83
CA GLU A 143 -9.31 6.96 2.10
C GLU A 143 -9.58 6.91 3.61
N LEU A 144 -8.65 6.37 4.40
CA LEU A 144 -8.79 6.27 5.85
C LEU A 144 -8.72 7.64 6.53
N GLU A 145 -8.05 8.60 5.94
CA GLU A 145 -7.95 9.96 6.49
C GLU A 145 -9.15 10.83 6.16
N ASN A 146 -9.92 10.46 5.14
CA ASN A 146 -11.08 11.23 4.67
C ASN A 146 -12.38 10.75 5.34
N LEU A 147 -12.43 10.79 6.64
CA LEU A 147 -13.62 10.37 7.39
C LEU A 147 -14.56 11.53 7.72
#